data_38196efa98c9f86697ace815d04e50b0
#
_entry.id   38196efa98c9f86697ace815d04e50b0
#
_cell.length_a   1.000
_cell.length_b   1.000
_cell.length_c   1.000
_cell.angle_alpha   90.00
_cell.angle_beta   90.00
_cell.angle_gamma   90.00
#
_symmetry.space_group_name_H-M   'P 1'
#
loop_
_entity.id
_entity.type
_entity.pdbx_description
1 polymer ?
#
loop_
_entity_poly.entity_id
_entity_poly.type
_entity_poly.pdbx_seq_one_letter_code
_entity_poly.pdbx_strand_id
1 'polypeptide(L)'
;STDKTKDIMENFQKNNSDFYKIKVIDNPKKVQPSGFNLGVKNSEGDVVLKIDAHSKVTSDFVEKNVNVINTGEYVCGGKRPTIVETSDDFSKTLHLVEENMFGSSIASYRKSDEDRYVDSIFHGMYRKEVFEKVGLLNEKLIRTEDNEIHYRIRKNGFKIKYSKDILSYQYIRPTLKKMLKQKYSNGYWIGLTSHVEFKCLSIFHFV
;
A
#
# COMPACT_ATOMS: atom_id res chain seq x y z
N SER A 1 7.57 -11.35 15.17
CA SER A 1 7.85 -12.41 14.20
C SER A 1 8.26 -13.67 14.96
N THR A 2 7.85 -14.83 14.48
CA THR A 2 8.25 -16.14 15.04
C THR A 2 9.31 -16.84 14.19
N ASP A 3 9.76 -16.17 13.15
CA ASP A 3 10.79 -16.59 12.20
C ASP A 3 12.04 -15.70 12.31
N LYS A 4 13.00 -15.90 11.42
CA LYS A 4 14.28 -15.16 11.39
C LYS A 4 14.17 -13.70 10.87
N THR A 5 12.98 -13.17 10.66
CA THR A 5 12.79 -11.82 10.09
C THR A 5 13.46 -10.74 10.94
N LYS A 6 13.33 -10.83 12.27
CA LYS A 6 13.95 -9.84 13.17
C LYS A 6 15.47 -9.87 13.06
N ASP A 7 16.07 -11.05 13.10
CA ASP A 7 17.52 -11.21 13.00
C ASP A 7 18.07 -10.68 11.67
N ILE A 8 17.34 -10.93 10.58
CA ILE A 8 17.69 -10.41 9.24
C ILE A 8 17.66 -8.87 9.22
N MET A 9 16.62 -8.26 9.78
CA MET A 9 16.50 -6.80 9.83
C MET A 9 17.58 -6.17 10.70
N GLU A 10 17.87 -6.72 11.88
CA GLU A 10 18.92 -6.23 12.79
C GLU A 10 20.31 -6.39 12.17
N ASN A 11 20.56 -7.50 11.48
CA ASN A 11 21.81 -7.71 10.75
C ASN A 11 21.96 -6.72 9.59
N PHE A 12 20.89 -6.47 8.84
CA PHE A 12 20.87 -5.45 7.78
C PHE A 12 21.15 -4.05 8.35
N GLN A 13 20.52 -3.69 9.47
CA GLN A 13 20.75 -2.43 10.16
C GLN A 13 22.22 -2.23 10.54
N LYS A 14 22.88 -3.28 11.04
CA LYS A 14 24.28 -3.21 11.48
C LYS A 14 25.28 -3.13 10.35
N ASN A 15 24.97 -3.76 9.21
CA ASN A 15 25.94 -3.97 8.13
C ASN A 15 25.68 -3.10 6.89
N ASN A 16 24.64 -2.26 6.90
CA ASN A 16 24.32 -1.42 5.76
C ASN A 16 24.63 0.04 6.05
N SER A 17 25.44 0.67 5.16
CA SER A 17 25.86 2.07 5.22
C SER A 17 25.22 2.96 4.14
N ASP A 18 24.41 2.39 3.25
CA ASP A 18 23.85 3.13 2.11
C ASP A 18 22.70 4.07 2.51
N PHE A 19 22.16 3.87 3.73
CA PHE A 19 21.08 4.68 4.27
C PHE A 19 21.61 5.59 5.39
N TYR A 20 21.13 6.82 5.42
CA TYR A 20 21.44 7.78 6.49
C TYR A 20 21.13 7.20 7.88
N LYS A 21 19.99 6.50 8.01
CA LYS A 21 19.56 5.89 9.27
C LYS A 21 18.61 4.74 9.02
N ILE A 22 18.86 3.62 9.68
CA ILE A 22 17.98 2.45 9.71
C ILE A 22 17.50 2.26 11.14
N LYS A 23 16.19 2.13 11.36
CA LYS A 23 15.58 1.83 12.64
C LYS A 23 14.75 0.56 12.55
N VAL A 24 15.06 -0.45 13.33
CA VAL A 24 14.20 -1.62 13.53
C VAL A 24 13.31 -1.33 14.73
N ILE A 25 11.98 -1.33 14.51
CA ILE A 25 10.99 -0.95 15.53
C ILE A 25 10.11 -2.14 15.82
N ASP A 26 10.01 -2.53 17.08
CA ASP A 26 9.09 -3.58 17.52
C ASP A 26 7.63 -3.09 17.41
N ASN A 27 6.77 -3.96 16.85
CA ASN A 27 5.34 -3.72 16.78
C ASN A 27 4.58 -4.69 17.72
N PRO A 28 4.28 -4.28 18.97
CA PRO A 28 3.64 -5.14 19.96
C PRO A 28 2.27 -5.66 19.52
N LYS A 29 1.53 -4.85 18.76
CA LYS A 29 0.19 -5.21 18.27
C LYS A 29 0.22 -6.20 17.10
N LYS A 30 1.36 -6.37 16.44
CA LYS A 30 1.58 -7.32 15.32
C LYS A 30 0.59 -7.17 14.16
N VAL A 31 0.04 -5.98 13.97
CA VAL A 31 -0.85 -5.63 12.86
C VAL A 31 -0.22 -4.53 12.00
N GLN A 32 -0.49 -4.56 10.71
CA GLN A 32 0.13 -3.68 9.74
C GLN A 32 -0.12 -2.19 10.03
N PRO A 33 -1.35 -1.70 10.32
CA PRO A 33 -1.57 -0.29 10.58
C PRO A 33 -0.83 0.22 11.82
N SER A 34 -0.71 -0.59 12.87
CA SER A 34 0.10 -0.23 14.04
C SER A 34 1.58 -0.10 13.70
N GLY A 35 2.12 -1.02 12.88
CA GLY A 35 3.51 -0.94 12.41
C GLY A 35 3.76 0.33 11.59
N PHE A 36 2.87 0.65 10.65
CA PHE A 36 2.96 1.89 9.90
C PHE A 36 2.90 3.13 10.79
N ASN A 37 1.97 3.18 11.73
CA ASN A 37 1.83 4.30 12.68
C ASN A 37 3.10 4.50 13.53
N LEU A 38 3.72 3.41 13.97
CA LEU A 38 5.00 3.46 14.67
C LEU A 38 6.11 3.98 13.75
N GLY A 39 6.14 3.56 12.49
CA GLY A 39 7.07 4.06 11.48
C GLY A 39 6.95 5.56 11.29
N VAL A 40 5.74 6.08 11.09
CA VAL A 40 5.47 7.52 10.96
C VAL A 40 5.93 8.30 12.19
N LYS A 41 5.59 7.83 13.39
CA LYS A 41 5.96 8.50 14.66
C LYS A 41 7.48 8.56 14.89
N ASN A 42 8.21 7.56 14.41
CA ASN A 42 9.66 7.45 14.59
C ASN A 42 10.47 7.97 13.39
N SER A 43 9.81 8.39 12.32
CA SER A 43 10.46 8.98 11.15
C SER A 43 10.88 10.42 11.44
N GLU A 44 11.98 10.86 10.85
CA GLU A 44 12.56 12.20 11.03
C GLU A 44 12.38 13.09 9.77
N GLY A 45 12.13 12.47 8.60
CA GLY A 45 11.93 13.19 7.33
C GLY A 45 10.58 13.89 7.22
N ASP A 46 10.45 14.78 6.26
CA ASP A 46 9.23 15.56 5.99
C ASP A 46 8.18 14.75 5.19
N VAL A 47 8.61 13.67 4.57
CA VAL A 47 7.77 12.76 3.81
C VAL A 47 7.91 11.32 4.30
N VAL A 48 6.85 10.55 4.15
CA VAL A 48 6.80 9.13 4.49
C VAL A 48 6.41 8.34 3.25
N LEU A 49 7.21 7.36 2.87
CA LEU A 49 6.92 6.41 1.80
C LEU A 49 6.58 5.05 2.42
N LYS A 50 5.39 4.54 2.14
CA LYS A 50 4.97 3.18 2.55
C LYS A 50 5.39 2.17 1.48
N ILE A 51 6.15 1.15 1.87
CA ILE A 51 6.47 -0.01 1.04
C ILE A 51 6.21 -1.27 1.83
N ASP A 52 5.42 -2.19 1.27
CA ASP A 52 5.14 -3.48 1.90
C ASP A 52 6.29 -4.47 1.67
N ALA A 53 6.63 -5.27 2.67
CA ALA A 53 7.75 -6.21 2.64
C ALA A 53 7.64 -7.31 1.56
N HIS A 54 6.44 -7.53 1.01
CA HIS A 54 6.18 -8.52 -0.05
C HIS A 54 5.94 -7.90 -1.43
N SER A 55 6.38 -6.67 -1.63
CA SER A 55 6.30 -5.95 -2.90
C SER A 55 7.67 -5.82 -3.54
N LYS A 56 7.67 -5.50 -4.83
CA LYS A 56 8.86 -5.15 -5.60
C LYS A 56 8.67 -3.76 -6.17
N VAL A 57 9.70 -2.93 -6.11
CA VAL A 57 9.70 -1.57 -6.66
C VAL A 57 10.85 -1.43 -7.66
N THR A 58 10.74 -0.46 -8.57
CA THR A 58 11.83 -0.10 -9.49
C THR A 58 12.94 0.65 -8.75
N SER A 59 14.15 0.66 -9.29
CA SER A 59 15.30 1.35 -8.67
C SER A 59 15.10 2.86 -8.53
N ASP A 60 14.31 3.46 -9.41
CA ASP A 60 13.95 4.89 -9.44
C ASP A 60 12.66 5.22 -8.69
N PHE A 61 12.08 4.25 -7.98
CA PHE A 61 10.76 4.38 -7.33
C PHE A 61 10.72 5.53 -6.31
N VAL A 62 11.75 5.65 -5.47
CA VAL A 62 11.83 6.73 -4.47
C VAL A 62 12.00 8.07 -5.15
N GLU A 63 12.91 8.19 -6.11
CA GLU A 63 13.16 9.42 -6.85
C GLU A 63 11.90 9.92 -7.55
N LYS A 64 11.19 9.06 -8.27
CA LYS A 64 9.94 9.43 -8.95
C LYS A 64 8.86 9.92 -8.00
N ASN A 65 8.70 9.28 -6.85
CA ASN A 65 7.77 9.75 -5.81
C ASN A 65 8.18 11.13 -5.27
N VAL A 66 9.46 11.34 -4.99
CA VAL A 66 9.98 12.64 -4.52
C VAL A 66 9.76 13.73 -5.57
N ASN A 67 10.00 13.42 -6.83
CA ASN A 67 9.79 14.39 -7.93
C ASN A 67 8.31 14.82 -7.99
N VAL A 68 7.35 13.92 -7.84
CA VAL A 68 5.92 14.26 -7.81
C VAL A 68 5.57 15.08 -6.56
N ILE A 69 6.05 14.72 -5.37
CA ILE A 69 5.82 15.50 -4.14
C ILE A 69 6.37 16.93 -4.28
N ASN A 70 7.52 17.09 -4.94
CA ASN A 70 8.16 18.39 -5.13
C ASN A 70 7.40 19.31 -6.10
N THR A 71 6.46 18.81 -6.88
CA THR A 71 5.53 19.67 -7.65
C THR A 71 4.47 20.36 -6.80
N GLY A 72 4.46 20.15 -5.48
CA GLY A 72 3.51 20.72 -4.54
C GLY A 72 2.41 19.74 -4.11
N GLU A 73 2.49 18.47 -4.50
CA GLU A 73 1.53 17.46 -4.10
C GLU A 73 1.75 17.01 -2.65
N TYR A 74 0.67 16.64 -1.96
CA TYR A 74 0.71 16.18 -0.57
C TYR A 74 0.75 14.66 -0.46
N VAL A 75 0.14 13.97 -1.42
CA VAL A 75 0.06 12.52 -1.48
C VAL A 75 0.23 12.07 -2.91
N CYS A 76 1.13 11.14 -3.15
CA CYS A 76 1.30 10.56 -4.47
C CYS A 76 1.61 9.06 -4.42
N GLY A 77 1.45 8.43 -5.56
CA GLY A 77 1.81 7.05 -5.81
C GLY A 77 1.57 6.70 -7.28
N GLY A 78 1.66 5.45 -7.64
CA GLY A 78 1.62 5.11 -9.05
C GLY A 78 1.06 3.74 -9.38
N LYS A 79 1.47 3.26 -10.53
CA LYS A 79 1.03 2.01 -11.13
C LYS A 79 1.50 0.81 -10.32
N ARG A 80 0.61 -0.15 -10.15
CA ARG A 80 0.91 -1.39 -9.43
C ARG A 80 0.35 -2.61 -10.18
N PRO A 81 0.98 -3.00 -11.29
CA PRO A 81 0.62 -4.24 -11.96
C PRO A 81 0.91 -5.46 -11.08
N THR A 82 0.14 -6.50 -11.32
CA THR A 82 0.38 -7.81 -10.71
C THR A 82 1.40 -8.59 -11.52
N ILE A 83 2.24 -9.38 -10.84
CA ILE A 83 3.21 -10.27 -11.46
C ILE A 83 3.08 -11.67 -10.88
N VAL A 84 3.49 -12.66 -11.67
CA VAL A 84 3.58 -14.05 -11.25
C VAL A 84 5.01 -14.40 -10.85
N GLU A 85 5.14 -15.27 -9.86
CA GLU A 85 6.44 -15.77 -9.41
C GLU A 85 6.95 -16.90 -10.32
N THR A 86 6.03 -17.70 -10.86
CA THR A 86 6.32 -18.84 -11.75
C THR A 86 5.60 -18.67 -13.08
N SER A 87 6.18 -19.19 -14.16
CA SER A 87 5.63 -19.07 -15.52
C SER A 87 4.78 -20.26 -15.96
N ASP A 88 4.35 -21.13 -15.03
CA ASP A 88 3.46 -22.26 -15.33
C ASP A 88 2.06 -21.78 -15.77
N ASP A 89 1.33 -22.62 -16.50
CA ASP A 89 0.05 -22.23 -17.10
C ASP A 89 -1.05 -22.00 -16.06
N PHE A 90 -0.98 -22.66 -14.91
CA PHE A 90 -1.92 -22.42 -13.83
C PHE A 90 -1.71 -21.05 -13.19
N SER A 91 -0.47 -20.66 -12.94
CA SER A 91 -0.11 -19.31 -12.44
C SER A 91 -0.51 -18.21 -13.43
N LYS A 92 -0.31 -18.43 -14.74
CA LYS A 92 -0.80 -17.52 -15.79
C LYS A 92 -2.32 -17.40 -15.77
N THR A 93 -3.04 -18.50 -15.61
CA THR A 93 -4.51 -18.49 -15.50
C THR A 93 -4.97 -17.70 -14.28
N LEU A 94 -4.36 -17.92 -13.11
CA LEU A 94 -4.67 -17.14 -11.91
C LEU A 94 -4.37 -15.65 -12.10
N HIS A 95 -3.31 -15.33 -12.83
CA HIS A 95 -2.97 -13.93 -13.14
C HIS A 95 -4.04 -13.29 -14.02
N LEU A 96 -4.49 -13.97 -15.08
CA LEU A 96 -5.57 -13.49 -15.94
C LEU A 96 -6.88 -13.27 -15.14
N VAL A 97 -7.21 -14.19 -14.23
CA VAL A 97 -8.37 -14.04 -13.34
C VAL A 97 -8.23 -12.81 -12.42
N GLU A 98 -7.05 -12.61 -11.82
CA GLU A 98 -6.80 -11.44 -10.96
C GLU A 98 -6.82 -10.12 -11.74
N GLU A 99 -6.37 -10.13 -12.99
CA GLU A 99 -6.35 -8.98 -13.89
C GLU A 99 -7.71 -8.70 -14.55
N ASN A 100 -8.66 -9.61 -14.45
CA ASN A 100 -10.00 -9.42 -14.96
C ASN A 100 -10.76 -8.39 -14.13
N MET A 101 -11.78 -7.75 -14.74
CA MET A 101 -12.63 -6.74 -14.10
C MET A 101 -13.33 -7.27 -12.84
N PHE A 102 -13.70 -8.54 -12.81
CA PHE A 102 -14.28 -9.22 -11.62
C PHE A 102 -13.22 -9.70 -10.62
N GLY A 103 -11.93 -9.66 -10.95
CA GLY A 103 -10.84 -10.01 -10.06
C GLY A 103 -10.52 -8.88 -9.08
N SER A 104 -9.75 -7.92 -9.53
CA SER A 104 -9.36 -6.76 -8.74
C SER A 104 -8.91 -5.57 -9.60
N SER A 105 -9.12 -5.64 -10.91
CA SER A 105 -8.65 -4.61 -11.85
C SER A 105 -9.58 -3.38 -11.96
N ILE A 106 -10.68 -3.35 -11.22
CA ILE A 106 -11.55 -2.15 -11.12
C ILE A 106 -10.79 -0.96 -10.52
N ALA A 107 -9.77 -1.23 -9.72
CA ALA A 107 -8.96 -0.17 -9.13
C ALA A 107 -8.13 0.55 -10.21
N SER A 108 -8.51 1.77 -10.48
CA SER A 108 -7.98 2.62 -11.55
C SER A 108 -6.46 2.86 -11.52
N TYR A 109 -5.83 2.72 -10.35
CA TYR A 109 -4.39 2.89 -10.18
C TYR A 109 -3.54 1.71 -10.67
N ARG A 110 -4.16 0.62 -11.14
CA ARG A 110 -3.40 -0.55 -11.57
C ARG A 110 -2.86 -0.44 -12.99
N LYS A 111 -3.61 0.20 -13.90
CA LYS A 111 -3.36 0.13 -15.33
C LYS A 111 -3.42 1.48 -16.07
N SER A 112 -3.63 2.60 -15.38
CA SER A 112 -3.70 3.89 -16.07
C SER A 112 -2.34 4.28 -16.66
N ASP A 113 -2.35 4.71 -17.89
CA ASP A 113 -1.20 5.27 -18.59
C ASP A 113 -1.20 6.82 -18.62
N GLU A 114 -2.05 7.42 -17.78
CA GLU A 114 -2.17 8.87 -17.64
C GLU A 114 -2.07 9.29 -16.18
N ASP A 115 -1.41 10.41 -15.95
CA ASP A 115 -1.35 11.08 -14.64
C ASP A 115 -2.71 11.68 -14.30
N ARG A 116 -3.19 11.44 -13.08
CA ARG A 116 -4.50 11.92 -12.63
C ARG A 116 -4.61 11.97 -11.12
N TYR A 117 -5.71 12.51 -10.61
CA TYR A 117 -6.10 12.34 -9.23
C TYR A 117 -6.97 11.09 -9.07
N VAL A 118 -6.76 10.36 -8.00
CA VAL A 118 -7.42 9.09 -7.72
C VAL A 118 -7.96 9.05 -6.28
N ASP A 119 -8.85 8.11 -6.02
CA ASP A 119 -9.45 7.95 -4.69
C ASP A 119 -8.58 7.17 -3.71
N SER A 120 -7.70 6.31 -4.21
CA SER A 120 -6.82 5.47 -3.41
C SER A 120 -5.58 5.09 -4.21
N ILE A 121 -4.48 4.82 -3.51
CA ILE A 121 -3.20 4.34 -4.06
C ILE A 121 -2.62 3.23 -3.19
N PHE A 122 -1.67 2.51 -3.75
CA PHE A 122 -0.78 1.60 -3.02
C PHE A 122 0.63 2.18 -2.97
N HIS A 123 1.43 1.80 -1.96
CA HIS A 123 2.81 2.25 -1.80
C HIS A 123 2.93 3.78 -1.96
N GLY A 124 2.04 4.51 -1.28
CA GLY A 124 1.98 5.97 -1.40
C GLY A 124 3.09 6.68 -0.63
N MET A 125 3.48 7.83 -1.17
CA MET A 125 4.28 8.83 -0.47
C MET A 125 3.37 9.95 0.04
N TYR A 126 3.59 10.36 1.27
CA TYR A 126 2.77 11.32 2.00
C TYR A 126 3.65 12.38 2.64
N ARG A 127 3.29 13.66 2.56
CA ARG A 127 3.85 14.67 3.46
C ARG A 127 3.39 14.41 4.89
N LYS A 128 4.25 14.55 5.87
CA LYS A 128 3.91 14.29 7.29
C LYS A 128 2.74 15.13 7.79
N GLU A 129 2.65 16.37 7.35
CA GLU A 129 1.54 17.27 7.68
C GLU A 129 0.16 16.74 7.33
N VAL A 130 0.06 15.81 6.36
CA VAL A 130 -1.18 15.10 6.06
C VAL A 130 -1.64 14.31 7.29
N PHE A 131 -0.71 13.54 7.92
CA PHE A 131 -1.04 12.76 9.13
C PHE A 131 -1.31 13.64 10.35
N GLU A 132 -0.68 14.79 10.44
CA GLU A 132 -0.95 15.78 11.50
C GLU A 132 -2.40 16.29 11.40
N LYS A 133 -2.89 16.52 10.18
CA LYS A 133 -4.23 17.03 9.93
C LYS A 133 -5.32 15.96 9.97
N VAL A 134 -5.09 14.78 9.39
CA VAL A 134 -6.11 13.74 9.26
C VAL A 134 -5.97 12.62 10.30
N GLY A 135 -4.86 12.57 11.04
CA GLY A 135 -4.52 11.47 11.95
C GLY A 135 -3.90 10.27 11.24
N LEU A 136 -3.43 9.33 12.04
CA LEU A 136 -2.77 8.11 11.58
C LEU A 136 -3.79 7.04 11.12
N LEU A 137 -3.29 5.88 10.67
CA LEU A 137 -4.13 4.75 10.27
C LEU A 137 -4.99 4.25 11.44
N ASN A 138 -6.24 3.87 11.15
CA ASN A 138 -7.12 3.25 12.12
C ASN A 138 -6.68 1.80 12.38
N GLU A 139 -6.14 1.53 13.55
CA GLU A 139 -5.58 0.23 13.92
C GLU A 139 -6.63 -0.88 14.12
N LYS A 140 -7.92 -0.54 14.08
CA LYS A 140 -9.01 -1.52 14.07
C LYS A 140 -9.26 -2.13 12.69
N LEU A 141 -8.75 -1.49 11.62
CA LEU A 141 -8.93 -1.92 10.25
C LEU A 141 -7.62 -2.55 9.74
N ILE A 142 -7.54 -3.89 9.77
CA ILE A 142 -6.29 -4.60 9.44
C ILE A 142 -6.03 -4.71 7.93
N ARG A 143 -7.06 -4.56 7.08
CA ARG A 143 -6.93 -4.72 5.62
C ARG A 143 -7.54 -3.62 4.77
N THR A 144 -8.29 -2.75 5.34
CA THR A 144 -8.99 -1.64 4.66
C THR A 144 -8.58 -0.29 5.23
N GLU A 145 -7.48 -0.28 5.96
CA GLU A 145 -6.87 0.89 6.57
C GLU A 145 -6.49 1.96 5.54
N ASP A 146 -6.09 1.54 4.34
CA ASP A 146 -5.76 2.41 3.22
C ASP A 146 -7.00 3.10 2.66
N ASN A 147 -8.10 2.39 2.46
CA ASN A 147 -9.36 2.98 1.99
C ASN A 147 -9.87 4.04 2.97
N GLU A 148 -9.79 3.76 4.25
CA GLU A 148 -10.27 4.66 5.31
C GLU A 148 -9.39 5.92 5.41
N ILE A 149 -8.07 5.79 5.43
CA ILE A 149 -7.18 6.95 5.51
C ILE A 149 -7.28 7.80 4.23
N HIS A 150 -7.35 7.19 3.04
CA HIS A 150 -7.50 7.93 1.79
C HIS A 150 -8.84 8.67 1.71
N TYR A 151 -9.91 8.12 2.27
CA TYR A 151 -11.16 8.83 2.42
C TYR A 151 -11.01 10.06 3.33
N ARG A 152 -10.36 9.93 4.51
CA ARG A 152 -10.11 11.07 5.41
C ARG A 152 -9.22 12.13 4.75
N ILE A 153 -8.21 11.74 4.02
CA ILE A 153 -7.32 12.62 3.26
C ILE A 153 -8.15 13.47 2.28
N ARG A 154 -8.99 12.84 1.45
CA ARG A 154 -9.86 13.54 0.48
C ARG A 154 -10.91 14.41 1.16
N LYS A 155 -11.52 13.94 2.25
CA LYS A 155 -12.50 14.69 3.05
C LYS A 155 -11.91 15.96 3.65
N ASN A 156 -10.62 15.98 3.93
CA ASN A 156 -9.88 17.15 4.43
C ASN A 156 -9.29 18.03 3.31
N GLY A 157 -9.70 17.83 2.06
CA GLY A 157 -9.35 18.67 0.94
C GLY A 157 -8.03 18.33 0.25
N PHE A 158 -7.29 17.33 0.72
CA PHE A 158 -6.11 16.86 0.02
C PHE A 158 -6.49 16.01 -1.19
N LYS A 159 -5.69 16.11 -2.24
CA LYS A 159 -5.81 15.26 -3.43
C LYS A 159 -4.75 14.17 -3.40
N ILE A 160 -5.03 13.05 -4.04
CA ILE A 160 -4.10 11.93 -4.17
C ILE A 160 -3.66 11.87 -5.63
N LYS A 161 -2.40 12.22 -5.90
CA LYS A 161 -1.83 12.22 -7.23
C LYS A 161 -1.37 10.82 -7.63
N TYR A 162 -1.91 10.33 -8.72
CA TYR A 162 -1.40 9.14 -9.40
C TYR A 162 -0.45 9.57 -10.51
N SER A 163 0.74 8.99 -10.56
CA SER A 163 1.67 9.14 -11.68
C SER A 163 1.92 7.78 -12.34
N LYS A 164 1.80 7.75 -13.66
CA LYS A 164 2.03 6.55 -14.48
C LYS A 164 3.49 6.06 -14.42
N ASP A 165 4.41 6.95 -14.12
CA ASP A 165 5.86 6.70 -14.11
C ASP A 165 6.35 6.09 -12.78
N ILE A 166 5.55 6.19 -11.72
CA ILE A 166 5.82 5.53 -10.44
C ILE A 166 5.36 4.08 -10.54
N LEU A 167 6.28 3.13 -10.42
CA LEU A 167 6.00 1.72 -10.67
C LEU A 167 6.41 0.81 -9.51
N SER A 168 5.44 0.10 -8.98
CA SER A 168 5.63 -0.99 -8.02
C SER A 168 4.91 -2.26 -8.51
N TYR A 169 5.27 -3.42 -7.97
CA TYR A 169 4.71 -4.70 -8.39
C TYR A 169 4.17 -5.46 -7.20
N GLN A 170 3.10 -6.19 -7.41
CA GLN A 170 2.54 -7.11 -6.45
C GLN A 170 2.54 -8.53 -6.98
N TYR A 171 3.09 -9.48 -6.21
CA TYR A 171 2.96 -10.89 -6.52
C TYR A 171 1.54 -11.38 -6.28
N ILE A 172 0.96 -12.10 -7.23
CA ILE A 172 -0.30 -12.79 -7.04
C ILE A 172 -0.14 -13.97 -6.07
N ARG A 173 -1.25 -14.46 -5.55
CA ARG A 173 -1.22 -15.67 -4.71
C ARG A 173 -0.95 -16.90 -5.58
N PRO A 174 0.05 -17.75 -5.23
CA PRO A 174 0.51 -18.84 -6.11
C PRO A 174 -0.47 -20.03 -6.17
N THR A 175 -1.54 -20.03 -5.38
CA THR A 175 -2.53 -21.12 -5.39
C THR A 175 -3.95 -20.58 -5.29
N LEU A 176 -4.90 -21.26 -5.91
CA LEU A 176 -6.33 -20.94 -5.85
C LEU A 176 -6.83 -20.84 -4.40
N LYS A 177 -6.43 -21.77 -3.52
CA LYS A 177 -6.80 -21.75 -2.11
C LYS A 177 -6.35 -20.47 -1.41
N LYS A 178 -5.12 -20.01 -1.65
CA LYS A 178 -4.60 -18.76 -1.07
C LYS A 178 -5.31 -17.55 -1.68
N MET A 179 -5.63 -17.57 -2.95
CA MET A 179 -6.39 -16.51 -3.63
C MET A 179 -7.80 -16.40 -3.05
N LEU A 180 -8.55 -17.50 -2.95
CA LEU A 180 -9.90 -17.53 -2.37
C LEU A 180 -9.90 -17.05 -0.92
N LYS A 181 -8.93 -17.50 -0.11
CA LYS A 181 -8.77 -17.01 1.27
C LYS A 181 -8.54 -15.50 1.31
N GLN A 182 -7.76 -14.95 0.38
CA GLN A 182 -7.53 -13.52 0.29
C GLN A 182 -8.80 -12.76 -0.10
N LYS A 183 -9.55 -13.25 -1.10
CA LYS A 183 -10.82 -12.63 -1.54
C LYS A 183 -11.86 -12.65 -0.41
N TYR A 184 -12.04 -13.79 0.25
CA TYR A 184 -12.91 -13.90 1.43
C TYR A 184 -12.51 -12.90 2.53
N SER A 185 -11.22 -12.84 2.86
CA SER A 185 -10.72 -11.89 3.85
C SER A 185 -10.97 -10.44 3.44
N ASN A 186 -10.80 -10.08 2.17
CA ASN A 186 -11.08 -8.73 1.68
C ASN A 186 -12.56 -8.38 1.87
N GLY A 187 -13.49 -9.27 1.46
CA GLY A 187 -14.92 -9.06 1.65
C GLY A 187 -15.32 -8.90 3.13
N TYR A 188 -14.76 -9.75 4.00
CA TYR A 188 -14.98 -9.66 5.44
C TYR A 188 -14.56 -8.29 6.01
N TRP A 189 -13.37 -7.80 5.65
CA TRP A 189 -12.87 -6.51 6.13
C TRP A 189 -13.62 -5.32 5.52
N ILE A 190 -14.10 -5.42 4.28
CA ILE A 190 -15.00 -4.43 3.67
C ILE A 190 -16.30 -4.34 4.48
N GLY A 191 -16.88 -5.50 4.86
CA GLY A 191 -18.07 -5.55 5.72
C GLY A 191 -17.81 -4.86 7.08
N LEU A 192 -16.69 -5.13 7.74
CA LEU A 192 -16.32 -4.43 8.98
C LEU A 192 -16.12 -2.93 8.79
N THR A 193 -15.49 -2.53 7.70
CA THR A 193 -15.24 -1.11 7.39
C THR A 193 -16.54 -0.35 7.24
N SER A 194 -17.59 -0.98 6.71
CA SER A 194 -18.91 -0.35 6.59
C SER A 194 -19.51 0.09 7.94
N HIS A 195 -19.12 -0.58 9.02
CA HIS A 195 -19.54 -0.21 10.38
C HIS A 195 -18.68 0.91 11.00
N VAL A 196 -17.46 1.09 10.51
CA VAL A 196 -16.55 2.12 11.00
C VAL A 196 -16.76 3.45 10.25
N GLU A 197 -16.76 3.41 8.93
CA GLU A 197 -17.01 4.55 8.06
C GLU A 197 -17.53 4.08 6.70
N PHE A 198 -18.84 4.01 6.57
CA PHE A 198 -19.49 3.55 5.34
C PHE A 198 -19.11 4.37 4.09
N LYS A 199 -18.90 5.68 4.27
CA LYS A 199 -18.60 6.60 3.16
C LYS A 199 -17.21 6.42 2.54
N CYS A 200 -16.32 5.65 3.16
CA CYS A 200 -15.02 5.32 2.56
C CYS A 200 -15.12 4.21 1.51
N LEU A 201 -16.27 3.54 1.43
CA LEU A 201 -16.53 2.47 0.46
C LEU A 201 -17.19 3.02 -0.80
N SER A 202 -16.77 2.50 -1.94
CA SER A 202 -17.44 2.74 -3.22
C SER A 202 -18.31 1.55 -3.60
N ILE A 203 -19.24 1.74 -4.54
CA ILE A 203 -20.11 0.67 -5.05
C ILE A 203 -19.30 -0.54 -5.56
N PHE A 204 -18.10 -0.30 -6.07
CA PHE A 204 -17.20 -1.36 -6.56
C PHE A 204 -16.65 -2.29 -5.46
N HIS A 205 -16.85 -1.96 -4.19
CA HIS A 205 -16.49 -2.85 -3.10
C HIS A 205 -17.56 -3.94 -2.84
N PHE A 206 -18.74 -3.79 -3.44
CA PHE A 206 -19.90 -4.69 -3.23
C PHE A 206 -20.25 -5.52 -4.48
N VAL A 207 -19.42 -5.47 -5.52
CA VAL A 207 -19.60 -6.22 -6.79
C VAL A 207 -18.61 -7.38 -6.89
#